data_2c644acb39d1b24df488fefd99d60bc3
#
_entry.id   2c644acb39d1b24df488fefd99d60bc3
#
_cell.length_a   1.000
_cell.length_b   1.000
_cell.length_c   1.000
_cell.angle_alpha   90.00
_cell.angle_beta   90.00
_cell.angle_gamma   90.00
#
_symmetry.space_group_name_H-M   'P 1'
#
loop_
_entity.id
_entity.type
_entity.pdbx_description
1 polymer ?
#
loop_
_entity_poly.entity_id
_entity_poly.type
_entity_poly.pdbx_seq_one_letter_code
_entity_poly.pdbx_strand_id
1 'polypeptide(L)'
;SIACNQQQRVDISPLNLLVYPMMPMVRSRVLDLLHFSQLPAGQNAMVAVMSYSGYDIEDAVVLNKASIDRGYGRVVISKKQVFSLKKYPNGTQDIIKAPPRREEQKGMDDATWERLFEHYKPLGEDGIVEVGVYVKVRTDWVHSYVHGDILVNKEIPVNTGDFIGDNCTYIVIDIMFSNTAAPVKYKENGGYVDKVLITTTDNEYFLIKAMVRDMRVPELGDKFSSRHGQKGVVGLITGQENMPFTNAGIYPDMIMNPHGFPSRMTVGKMMELLAGKAGLYDGERKFGTIFGGTNVEDCAEILVQHGFSYCGKDVMYSGTYDKNGLC
;
A
#
# COMPACT_ATOMS: atom_id res chain seq x y z
N SER A 1 -3.20 -5.25 -13.48
CA SER A 1 -3.12 -4.87 -14.90
C SER A 1 -4.31 -4.02 -15.37
N ILE A 2 -5.53 -4.38 -15.01
CA ILE A 2 -6.72 -3.54 -15.28
C ILE A 2 -6.58 -2.19 -14.58
N ALA A 3 -5.99 -2.16 -13.41
CA ALA A 3 -5.74 -0.96 -12.62
C ALA A 3 -4.90 0.08 -13.37
N CYS A 4 -3.94 -0.32 -14.20
CA CYS A 4 -3.10 0.63 -14.94
C CYS A 4 -3.89 1.48 -15.91
N ASN A 5 -4.88 0.93 -16.57
CA ASN A 5 -5.75 1.67 -17.50
C ASN A 5 -6.77 2.56 -16.78
N GLN A 6 -6.94 2.33 -15.48
CA GLN A 6 -7.98 2.98 -14.68
C GLN A 6 -7.42 3.93 -13.62
N GLN A 7 -6.11 4.16 -13.58
CA GLN A 7 -5.45 5.10 -12.67
C GLN A 7 -6.01 6.53 -12.75
N GLN A 8 -6.49 6.92 -13.92
CA GLN A 8 -7.03 8.26 -14.13
C GLN A 8 -8.46 8.41 -13.63
N ARG A 9 -9.17 7.31 -13.34
CA ARG A 9 -10.56 7.33 -12.89
C ARG A 9 -10.65 7.53 -11.39
N VAL A 10 -11.40 8.52 -10.97
CA VAL A 10 -11.64 8.82 -9.54
C VAL A 10 -12.60 7.81 -8.89
N ASP A 11 -13.33 7.03 -9.69
CA ASP A 11 -14.37 6.12 -9.19
C ASP A 11 -13.83 4.80 -8.65
N ILE A 12 -12.57 4.45 -8.95
CA ILE A 12 -11.97 3.19 -8.52
C ILE A 12 -11.26 3.38 -7.21
N SER A 13 -11.73 2.67 -6.19
CA SER A 13 -11.15 2.68 -4.86
C SER A 13 -11.47 1.37 -4.12
N PRO A 14 -10.51 0.81 -3.36
CA PRO A 14 -9.10 1.18 -3.34
C PRO A 14 -8.34 0.71 -4.59
N LEU A 15 -7.33 1.46 -5.00
CA LEU A 15 -6.41 1.09 -6.07
C LEU A 15 -5.02 0.87 -5.49
N ASN A 16 -4.49 -0.35 -5.62
CA ASN A 16 -3.16 -0.70 -5.17
C ASN A 16 -2.25 -0.88 -6.38
N LEU A 17 -1.20 -0.08 -6.47
CA LEU A 17 -0.23 -0.10 -7.56
C LEU A 17 1.14 -0.52 -7.05
N LEU A 18 1.68 -1.61 -7.59
CA LEU A 18 3.06 -1.99 -7.33
C LEU A 18 4.00 -1.02 -8.05
N VAL A 19 4.93 -0.40 -7.31
CA VAL A 19 5.76 0.70 -7.84
C VAL A 19 6.77 0.17 -8.85
N TYR A 20 7.40 -0.98 -8.56
CA TYR A 20 8.43 -1.60 -9.41
C TYR A 20 8.02 -3.00 -9.82
N PRO A 21 7.03 -3.16 -10.71
CA PRO A 21 6.63 -4.48 -11.18
C PRO A 21 7.71 -5.07 -12.09
N MET A 22 7.94 -6.37 -11.97
CA MET A 22 8.91 -7.11 -12.74
C MET A 22 8.26 -8.25 -13.52
N MET A 23 8.76 -8.52 -14.70
CA MET A 23 8.36 -9.71 -15.46
C MET A 23 8.90 -10.96 -14.78
N PRO A 24 8.10 -12.04 -14.69
CA PRO A 24 8.56 -13.28 -14.07
C PRO A 24 9.74 -13.89 -14.86
N MET A 25 10.72 -14.42 -14.11
CA MET A 25 11.91 -15.08 -14.68
C MET A 25 11.57 -16.39 -15.36
N VAL A 26 10.61 -17.13 -14.80
CA VAL A 26 10.07 -18.36 -15.37
C VAL A 26 8.67 -18.10 -15.87
N ARG A 27 8.41 -18.44 -17.14
CA ARG A 27 7.14 -18.18 -17.80
C ARG A 27 6.50 -19.47 -18.31
N SER A 28 5.20 -19.46 -18.44
CA SER A 28 4.45 -20.50 -19.16
C SER A 28 3.97 -19.96 -20.50
N ARG A 29 3.65 -20.85 -21.44
CA ARG A 29 3.06 -20.46 -22.71
C ARG A 29 1.76 -19.67 -22.55
N VAL A 30 0.98 -19.98 -21.51
CA VAL A 30 -0.26 -19.28 -21.21
C VAL A 30 -0.01 -17.81 -20.81
N LEU A 31 1.05 -17.52 -20.05
CA LEU A 31 1.41 -16.14 -19.72
C LEU A 31 1.76 -15.32 -20.96
N ASP A 32 2.42 -15.94 -21.94
CA ASP A 32 2.75 -15.27 -23.20
C ASP A 32 1.49 -15.01 -24.05
N LEU A 33 0.57 -15.98 -24.12
CA LEU A 33 -0.73 -15.83 -24.82
C LEU A 33 -1.62 -14.75 -24.20
N LEU A 34 -1.60 -14.62 -22.89
CA LEU A 34 -2.33 -13.57 -22.17
C LEU A 34 -1.63 -12.20 -22.19
N HIS A 35 -0.44 -12.12 -22.77
CA HIS A 35 0.39 -10.91 -22.73
C HIS A 35 0.63 -10.38 -21.32
N PHE A 36 0.69 -11.27 -20.33
CA PHE A 36 0.85 -10.91 -18.91
C PHE A 36 2.12 -10.08 -18.65
N SER A 37 3.16 -10.34 -19.44
CA SER A 37 4.43 -9.62 -19.31
C SER A 37 4.34 -8.12 -19.62
N GLN A 38 3.30 -7.66 -20.30
CA GLN A 38 3.10 -6.24 -20.59
C GLN A 38 2.63 -5.45 -19.36
N LEU A 39 1.89 -6.12 -18.46
CA LEU A 39 1.38 -5.54 -17.22
C LEU A 39 1.62 -6.50 -16.03
N PRO A 40 2.89 -6.70 -15.64
CA PRO A 40 3.22 -7.62 -14.56
C PRO A 40 2.72 -7.09 -13.22
N ALA A 41 2.43 -7.99 -12.28
CA ALA A 41 1.93 -7.66 -10.96
C ALA A 41 2.69 -8.39 -9.84
N GLY A 42 4.01 -8.42 -9.94
CA GLY A 42 4.87 -9.06 -8.96
C GLY A 42 6.30 -8.58 -9.09
N GLN A 43 7.16 -9.10 -8.24
CA GLN A 43 8.59 -8.81 -8.22
C GLN A 43 9.38 -10.09 -8.13
N ASN A 44 10.54 -10.12 -8.80
CA ASN A 44 11.52 -11.18 -8.61
C ASN A 44 12.35 -10.85 -7.39
N ALA A 45 12.48 -11.79 -6.48
CA ALA A 45 13.28 -11.66 -5.29
C ALA A 45 14.46 -12.63 -5.32
N MET A 46 15.60 -12.22 -4.80
CA MET A 46 16.67 -13.15 -4.45
C MET A 46 16.27 -13.85 -3.15
N VAL A 47 15.91 -15.11 -3.24
CA VAL A 47 15.38 -15.89 -2.12
C VAL A 47 16.44 -16.87 -1.62
N ALA A 48 16.74 -16.84 -0.32
CA ALA A 48 17.49 -17.90 0.35
C ALA A 48 16.49 -18.83 1.05
N VAL A 49 16.53 -20.11 0.68
CA VAL A 49 15.76 -21.16 1.36
C VAL A 49 16.65 -21.77 2.44
N MET A 50 16.55 -21.24 3.65
CA MET A 50 17.34 -21.66 4.80
C MET A 50 16.59 -21.32 6.09
N SER A 51 16.92 -21.96 7.18
CA SER A 51 16.47 -21.53 8.51
C SER A 51 17.42 -20.47 9.04
N TYR A 52 16.86 -19.36 9.50
CA TYR A 52 17.62 -18.21 9.97
C TYR A 52 16.95 -17.53 11.15
N SER A 53 17.67 -17.31 12.25
CA SER A 53 17.25 -16.52 13.43
C SER A 53 16.03 -17.00 14.22
N GLY A 54 15.31 -18.02 13.81
CA GLY A 54 14.09 -18.49 14.47
C GLY A 54 12.84 -17.63 14.25
N TYR A 55 12.93 -16.51 13.53
CA TYR A 55 11.78 -15.66 13.15
C TYR A 55 11.13 -16.07 11.82
N ASP A 56 11.60 -17.15 11.22
CA ASP A 56 11.13 -17.72 9.96
C ASP A 56 10.33 -19.04 10.16
N ILE A 57 9.93 -19.35 11.39
CA ILE A 57 9.17 -20.57 11.71
C ILE A 57 7.72 -20.43 11.26
N GLU A 58 7.11 -21.55 10.85
CA GLU A 58 5.68 -21.65 10.49
C GLU A 58 5.22 -20.57 9.50
N ASP A 59 5.72 -20.58 8.28
CA ASP A 59 5.29 -19.65 7.23
C ASP A 59 5.70 -18.18 7.43
N ALA A 60 6.63 -17.92 8.31
CA ALA A 60 7.21 -16.60 8.42
C ALA A 60 8.38 -16.44 7.44
N VAL A 61 8.60 -15.19 7.03
CA VAL A 61 9.71 -14.78 6.17
C VAL A 61 10.51 -13.67 6.82
N VAL A 62 11.81 -13.65 6.55
CA VAL A 62 12.69 -12.56 6.96
C VAL A 62 13.00 -11.70 5.74
N LEU A 63 12.81 -10.39 5.85
CA LEU A 63 13.08 -9.44 4.77
C LEU A 63 14.35 -8.64 5.03
N ASN A 64 15.06 -8.35 3.97
CA ASN A 64 16.21 -7.46 3.98
C ASN A 64 15.73 -6.00 3.94
N LYS A 65 16.08 -5.22 4.97
CA LYS A 65 15.73 -3.81 5.06
C LYS A 65 16.28 -2.99 3.88
N ALA A 66 17.50 -3.25 3.45
CA ALA A 66 18.09 -2.54 2.33
C ALA A 66 17.32 -2.79 1.02
N SER A 67 16.76 -3.99 0.82
CA SER A 67 15.90 -4.29 -0.34
C SER A 67 14.59 -3.51 -0.27
N ILE A 68 13.98 -3.40 0.90
CA ILE A 68 12.78 -2.59 1.13
C ILE A 68 13.08 -1.11 0.84
N ASP A 69 14.19 -0.60 1.33
CA ASP A 69 14.60 0.80 1.13
C ASP A 69 14.84 1.10 -0.36
N ARG A 70 15.34 0.12 -1.12
CA ARG A 70 15.50 0.20 -2.57
C ARG A 70 14.19 0.08 -3.37
N GLY A 71 13.08 -0.28 -2.71
CA GLY A 71 11.75 -0.33 -3.32
C GLY A 71 11.13 -1.72 -3.44
N TYR A 72 11.72 -2.75 -2.89
CA TYR A 72 11.11 -4.08 -2.87
C TYR A 72 9.80 -4.06 -2.07
N GLY A 73 8.73 -4.57 -2.67
CA GLY A 73 7.40 -4.61 -2.06
C GLY A 73 6.70 -3.26 -1.89
N ARG A 74 7.22 -2.18 -2.43
CA ARG A 74 6.64 -0.84 -2.32
C ARG A 74 5.37 -0.72 -3.14
N VAL A 75 4.29 -0.24 -2.51
CA VAL A 75 2.96 -0.13 -3.11
C VAL A 75 2.42 1.29 -2.91
N VAL A 76 1.84 1.85 -3.95
CA VAL A 76 1.04 3.07 -3.86
C VAL A 76 -0.43 2.68 -3.72
N ILE A 77 -1.07 3.18 -2.69
CA ILE A 77 -2.49 2.97 -2.43
C ILE A 77 -3.22 4.27 -2.67
N SER A 78 -4.18 4.25 -3.59
CA SER A 78 -5.07 5.38 -3.83
C SER A 78 -6.45 5.04 -3.30
N LYS A 79 -6.95 5.89 -2.42
CA LYS A 79 -8.27 5.75 -1.80
C LYS A 79 -9.13 6.95 -2.12
N LYS A 80 -10.39 6.68 -2.43
CA LYS A 80 -11.40 7.69 -2.67
C LYS A 80 -12.09 8.06 -1.36
N GLN A 81 -12.13 9.34 -1.08
CA GLN A 81 -13.00 9.94 -0.07
C GLN A 81 -14.18 10.61 -0.77
N VAL A 82 -15.36 10.43 -0.24
CA VAL A 82 -16.58 10.98 -0.83
C VAL A 82 -17.34 11.77 0.22
N PHE A 83 -17.73 12.97 -0.14
CA PHE A 83 -18.58 13.83 0.65
C PHE A 83 -19.76 14.29 -0.22
N SER A 84 -20.98 14.12 0.29
CA SER A 84 -22.20 14.61 -0.34
C SER A 84 -22.88 15.66 0.53
N LEU A 85 -23.27 16.76 -0.05
CA LEU A 85 -24.09 17.77 0.61
C LEU A 85 -25.51 17.26 0.74
N LYS A 86 -26.03 17.27 1.96
CA LYS A 86 -27.35 16.77 2.28
C LYS A 86 -28.36 17.91 2.40
N LYS A 87 -29.58 17.65 1.98
CA LYS A 87 -30.77 18.41 2.36
C LYS A 87 -31.49 17.70 3.48
N TYR A 88 -31.85 18.44 4.49
CA TYR A 88 -32.55 17.91 5.65
C TYR A 88 -34.06 18.13 5.54
N PRO A 89 -34.90 17.28 6.19
CA PRO A 89 -36.35 17.40 6.12
C PRO A 89 -36.93 18.72 6.66
N ASN A 90 -36.15 19.43 7.49
CA ASN A 90 -36.51 20.74 8.03
C ASN A 90 -36.23 21.92 7.07
N GLY A 91 -35.80 21.66 5.85
CA GLY A 91 -35.47 22.69 4.85
C GLY A 91 -34.05 23.24 4.96
N THR A 92 -33.27 22.80 5.94
CA THR A 92 -31.84 23.14 6.04
C THR A 92 -31.02 22.31 5.06
N GLN A 93 -29.88 22.81 4.66
CA GLN A 93 -28.96 22.11 3.76
C GLN A 93 -27.50 22.34 4.16
N ASP A 94 -26.64 21.40 3.79
CA ASP A 94 -25.20 21.57 3.95
C ASP A 94 -24.68 22.55 2.88
N ILE A 95 -23.83 23.48 3.29
CA ILE A 95 -23.12 24.41 2.41
C ILE A 95 -21.62 24.35 2.71
N ILE A 96 -20.82 24.42 1.66
CA ILE A 96 -19.37 24.52 1.80
C ILE A 96 -19.01 25.97 2.12
N LYS A 97 -18.09 26.18 3.05
CA LYS A 97 -17.64 27.51 3.46
C LYS A 97 -16.12 27.53 3.57
N ALA A 98 -15.54 28.69 3.30
CA ALA A 98 -14.14 28.96 3.58
C ALA A 98 -13.78 28.64 5.05
N PRO A 99 -12.57 28.16 5.32
CA PRO A 99 -12.12 27.95 6.70
C PRO A 99 -12.16 29.27 7.47
N PRO A 100 -12.42 29.24 8.80
CA PRO A 100 -12.55 30.43 9.59
C PRO A 100 -11.24 31.20 9.65
N ARG A 101 -11.33 32.53 9.51
CA ARG A 101 -10.17 33.42 9.64
C ARG A 101 -9.93 33.81 11.11
N ARG A 102 -8.69 34.12 11.46
CA ARG A 102 -8.33 34.54 12.82
C ARG A 102 -9.19 35.70 13.34
N GLU A 103 -9.51 36.64 12.47
CA GLU A 103 -10.29 37.84 12.80
C GLU A 103 -11.74 37.54 13.21
N GLU A 104 -12.28 36.43 12.75
CA GLU A 104 -13.63 35.96 13.06
C GLU A 104 -13.74 35.28 14.44
N GLN A 105 -12.63 34.82 14.98
CA GLN A 105 -12.52 34.05 16.24
C GLN A 105 -12.07 34.96 17.41
N LYS A 106 -12.82 36.02 17.67
CA LYS A 106 -12.52 36.94 18.78
C LYS A 106 -12.68 36.24 20.13
N GLY A 107 -11.60 36.17 20.91
CA GLY A 107 -11.62 35.60 22.26
C GLY A 107 -11.00 34.20 22.40
N MET A 108 -10.49 33.63 21.32
CA MET A 108 -9.77 32.37 21.36
C MET A 108 -8.28 32.61 21.65
N ASP A 109 -7.71 31.80 22.56
CA ASP A 109 -6.30 31.77 22.88
C ASP A 109 -5.43 31.40 21.64
N ASP A 110 -4.25 32.01 21.51
CA ASP A 110 -3.37 31.82 20.37
C ASP A 110 -2.95 30.35 20.21
N ALA A 111 -2.63 29.67 21.29
CA ALA A 111 -2.23 28.27 21.26
C ALA A 111 -3.39 27.35 20.81
N THR A 112 -4.60 27.68 21.19
CA THR A 112 -5.81 26.94 20.77
C THR A 112 -6.11 27.19 19.30
N TRP A 113 -5.94 28.44 18.85
CA TRP A 113 -6.08 28.79 17.43
C TRP A 113 -5.07 28.09 16.55
N GLU A 114 -3.81 28.06 16.90
CA GLU A 114 -2.78 27.37 16.11
C GLU A 114 -3.08 25.88 15.95
N ARG A 115 -3.54 25.22 17.02
CA ARG A 115 -3.98 23.82 16.96
C ARG A 115 -5.17 23.62 16.04
N LEU A 116 -6.14 24.52 16.09
CA LEU A 116 -7.32 24.47 15.24
C LEU A 116 -6.95 24.76 13.78
N PHE A 117 -6.13 25.76 13.56
CA PHE A 117 -5.68 26.17 12.24
C PHE A 117 -4.83 25.10 11.54
N GLU A 118 -4.08 24.30 12.29
CA GLU A 118 -3.35 23.17 11.72
C GLU A 118 -4.29 22.16 11.04
N HIS A 119 -5.51 22.01 11.54
CA HIS A 119 -6.52 21.14 10.92
C HIS A 119 -7.08 21.72 9.63
N TYR A 120 -7.14 23.04 9.49
CA TYR A 120 -7.66 23.71 8.31
C TYR A 120 -6.60 24.01 7.23
N LYS A 121 -5.33 23.85 7.57
CA LYS A 121 -4.21 24.15 6.68
C LYS A 121 -4.27 23.50 5.29
N PRO A 122 -4.83 22.29 5.11
CA PRO A 122 -4.96 21.66 3.80
C PRO A 122 -6.11 22.20 2.94
N LEU A 123 -6.98 23.05 3.51
CA LEU A 123 -8.16 23.57 2.81
C LEU A 123 -7.82 24.82 2.02
N GLY A 124 -8.37 24.91 0.82
CA GLY A 124 -8.38 26.12 0.01
C GLY A 124 -9.36 27.18 0.54
N GLU A 125 -9.38 28.33 -0.10
CA GLU A 125 -10.30 29.42 0.22
C GLU A 125 -11.78 29.04 -0.03
N ASP A 126 -12.01 28.02 -0.85
CA ASP A 126 -13.33 27.44 -1.14
C ASP A 126 -13.81 26.45 -0.08
N GLY A 127 -12.99 26.11 0.91
CA GLY A 127 -13.31 25.14 1.95
C GLY A 127 -13.13 23.67 1.53
N ILE A 128 -12.48 23.42 0.40
CA ILE A 128 -12.18 22.08 -0.11
C ILE A 128 -10.67 21.88 -0.08
N VAL A 129 -10.25 20.64 0.14
CA VAL A 129 -8.84 20.29 0.15
C VAL A 129 -8.19 20.52 -1.21
N GLU A 130 -7.00 21.10 -1.22
CA GLU A 130 -6.24 21.37 -2.42
C GLU A 130 -5.46 20.12 -2.90
N VAL A 131 -5.28 20.05 -4.22
CA VAL A 131 -4.47 18.99 -4.84
C VAL A 131 -3.00 19.20 -4.50
N GLY A 132 -2.30 18.12 -4.18
CA GLY A 132 -0.88 18.12 -3.81
C GLY A 132 -0.61 18.32 -2.32
N VAL A 133 -1.62 18.62 -1.53
CA VAL A 133 -1.48 18.82 -0.09
C VAL A 133 -1.49 17.50 0.66
N TYR A 134 -0.71 17.41 1.74
CA TYR A 134 -0.69 16.25 2.62
C TYR A 134 -1.78 16.35 3.68
N VAL A 135 -2.64 15.34 3.74
CA VAL A 135 -3.73 15.23 4.70
C VAL A 135 -3.33 14.21 5.78
N LYS A 136 -3.28 14.66 7.03
CA LYS A 136 -3.03 13.79 8.20
C LYS A 136 -4.32 13.21 8.73
N VAL A 137 -4.21 12.24 9.63
CA VAL A 137 -5.34 11.73 10.41
C VAL A 137 -6.04 12.89 11.13
N ARG A 138 -7.37 12.92 11.03
CA ARG A 138 -8.24 13.97 11.59
C ARG A 138 -8.04 15.38 11.01
N THR A 139 -7.35 15.52 9.88
CA THR A 139 -7.31 16.79 9.15
C THR A 139 -8.61 16.97 8.37
N ASP A 140 -9.10 18.18 8.32
CA ASP A 140 -10.31 18.51 7.57
C ASP A 140 -9.98 18.52 6.08
N TRP A 141 -10.81 17.89 5.29
CA TRP A 141 -10.67 17.89 3.84
C TRP A 141 -11.85 18.55 3.11
N VAL A 142 -12.95 18.77 3.83
CA VAL A 142 -14.08 19.61 3.41
C VAL A 142 -14.58 20.38 4.62
N HIS A 143 -14.78 21.67 4.46
CA HIS A 143 -15.39 22.53 5.44
C HIS A 143 -16.80 22.86 5.01
N SER A 144 -17.79 22.29 5.69
CA SER A 144 -19.20 22.50 5.40
C SER A 144 -19.96 22.93 6.66
N TYR A 145 -21.03 23.61 6.46
CA TYR A 145 -21.96 23.94 7.54
C TYR A 145 -23.41 23.78 7.09
N VAL A 146 -24.30 23.59 8.05
CA VAL A 146 -25.72 23.51 7.77
C VAL A 146 -26.28 24.92 7.65
N HIS A 147 -26.94 25.22 6.53
CA HIS A 147 -27.57 26.50 6.26
C HIS A 147 -29.08 26.35 6.15
N GLY A 148 -29.82 27.22 6.82
CA GLY A 148 -31.27 27.31 6.74
C GLY A 148 -31.84 28.13 7.88
N ASP A 149 -33.08 28.57 7.73
CA ASP A 149 -33.81 29.21 8.80
C ASP A 149 -34.13 28.20 9.88
N ILE A 150 -33.50 28.35 11.02
CA ILE A 150 -33.80 27.52 12.20
C ILE A 150 -35.20 27.93 12.68
N LEU A 151 -36.16 27.06 12.47
CA LEU A 151 -37.45 27.21 13.15
C LEU A 151 -37.17 27.09 14.64
N VAL A 152 -37.21 28.23 15.29
CA VAL A 152 -37.13 28.36 16.74
C VAL A 152 -38.11 27.35 17.37
N ASN A 153 -37.64 26.37 18.13
CA ASN A 153 -38.34 25.30 18.82
C ASN A 153 -38.37 23.90 18.20
N LYS A 154 -37.52 23.55 17.25
CA LYS A 154 -37.34 22.14 16.91
C LYS A 154 -35.90 21.73 17.17
N GLU A 155 -35.72 21.03 18.29
CA GLU A 155 -34.51 20.26 18.54
C GLU A 155 -34.43 19.15 17.49
N ILE A 156 -33.48 19.27 16.55
CA ILE A 156 -33.19 18.19 15.64
C ILE A 156 -32.01 17.45 16.25
N PRO A 157 -32.19 16.21 16.67
CA PRO A 157 -31.09 15.42 17.16
C PRO A 157 -30.15 15.15 16.00
N VAL A 158 -29.07 15.88 15.98
CA VAL A 158 -27.95 15.57 15.09
C VAL A 158 -27.07 14.61 15.86
N ASN A 159 -26.97 13.40 15.36
CA ASN A 159 -26.06 12.42 15.92
C ASN A 159 -24.62 12.91 15.75
N THR A 160 -24.03 13.32 16.85
CA THR A 160 -22.58 13.54 16.90
C THR A 160 -21.90 12.24 16.52
N GLY A 161 -21.30 12.19 15.36
CA GLY A 161 -20.61 11.00 14.86
C GLY A 161 -21.20 10.37 13.60
N ASP A 162 -22.09 11.05 12.90
CA ASP A 162 -22.50 10.64 11.56
C ASP A 162 -21.29 10.55 10.63
N PHE A 163 -21.24 9.46 9.90
CA PHE A 163 -20.12 9.14 9.02
C PHE A 163 -20.45 9.51 7.58
N ILE A 164 -19.51 10.15 6.94
CA ILE A 164 -19.53 10.33 5.51
C ILE A 164 -18.54 9.35 4.91
N GLY A 165 -19.03 8.20 4.49
CA GLY A 165 -18.20 7.06 4.09
C GLY A 165 -17.48 6.39 5.27
N ASP A 166 -16.93 5.22 5.04
CA ASP A 166 -16.35 4.37 6.08
C ASP A 166 -15.12 4.96 6.78
N ASN A 167 -14.55 6.04 6.24
CA ASN A 167 -13.28 6.60 6.68
C ASN A 167 -13.32 8.08 7.03
N CYS A 168 -14.48 8.73 6.97
CA CYS A 168 -14.62 10.14 7.31
C CYS A 168 -15.59 10.33 8.46
N THR A 169 -15.17 11.04 9.48
CA THR A 169 -16.05 11.52 10.54
C THR A 169 -16.23 13.01 10.36
N TYR A 170 -17.45 13.47 10.33
CA TYR A 170 -17.72 14.87 10.58
C TYR A 170 -18.47 15.02 11.89
N ILE A 171 -18.26 16.12 12.54
CA ILE A 171 -18.97 16.48 13.74
C ILE A 171 -19.94 17.57 13.33
N VAL A 172 -21.20 17.28 13.34
CA VAL A 172 -22.21 18.31 13.28
C VAL A 172 -22.36 18.85 14.68
N ILE A 173 -21.84 20.03 14.90
CA ILE A 173 -21.94 20.69 16.18
C ILE A 173 -23.20 21.54 16.12
N ASP A 174 -24.16 21.14 16.92
CA ASP A 174 -25.34 21.89 17.33
C ASP A 174 -26.02 22.76 16.24
N ILE A 175 -27.06 22.20 15.67
CA ILE A 175 -27.89 22.90 14.68
C ILE A 175 -28.73 24.01 15.32
N MET A 176 -28.83 24.05 16.66
CA MET A 176 -29.80 24.89 17.32
C MET A 176 -29.49 26.38 17.31
N PHE A 177 -28.24 26.80 17.23
CA PHE A 177 -27.91 28.19 17.53
C PHE A 177 -26.93 28.91 16.62
N SER A 178 -26.40 28.25 15.60
CA SER A 178 -25.45 28.93 14.74
C SER A 178 -25.26 28.22 13.41
N ASN A 179 -24.88 28.97 12.41
CA ASN A 179 -24.26 28.50 11.21
C ASN A 179 -22.91 27.84 11.54
N THR A 180 -22.95 26.72 12.28
CA THR A 180 -21.74 26.06 12.77
C THR A 180 -21.15 25.20 11.68
N ALA A 181 -19.93 25.47 11.36
CA ALA A 181 -19.18 24.70 10.40
C ALA A 181 -18.84 23.32 10.93
N ALA A 182 -19.13 22.30 10.15
CA ALA A 182 -18.80 20.93 10.46
C ALA A 182 -17.63 20.46 9.57
N PRO A 183 -16.45 20.24 10.13
CA PRO A 183 -15.33 19.73 9.36
C PRO A 183 -15.48 18.24 9.08
N VAL A 184 -15.23 17.85 7.84
CA VAL A 184 -15.10 16.43 7.48
C VAL A 184 -13.67 15.99 7.69
N LYS A 185 -13.45 15.06 8.62
CA LYS A 185 -12.12 14.65 9.05
C LYS A 185 -11.64 13.39 8.34
N TYR A 186 -10.39 13.41 7.90
CA TYR A 186 -9.72 12.25 7.36
C TYR A 186 -9.31 11.28 8.49
N LYS A 187 -9.65 10.00 8.37
CA LYS A 187 -9.45 9.00 9.42
C LYS A 187 -8.22 8.10 9.22
N GLU A 188 -7.66 8.07 8.02
CA GLU A 188 -6.57 7.15 7.70
C GLU A 188 -5.18 7.71 8.06
N ASN A 189 -4.15 6.91 7.89
CA ASN A 189 -2.77 7.21 8.29
C ASN A 189 -2.13 8.44 7.63
N GLY A 190 -2.87 9.11 6.75
CA GLY A 190 -2.40 10.27 6.00
C GLY A 190 -2.09 9.91 4.56
N GLY A 191 -1.95 10.93 3.73
CA GLY A 191 -1.62 10.78 2.33
C GLY A 191 -1.67 12.10 1.58
N TYR A 192 -1.23 12.08 0.33
CA TYR A 192 -1.30 13.24 -0.55
C TYR A 192 -2.56 13.23 -1.39
N VAL A 193 -3.20 14.37 -1.53
CA VAL A 193 -4.37 14.53 -2.40
C VAL A 193 -3.91 14.60 -3.85
N ASP A 194 -4.30 13.61 -4.65
CA ASP A 194 -3.94 13.56 -6.08
C ASP A 194 -4.95 14.26 -6.96
N LYS A 195 -6.24 14.09 -6.63
CA LYS A 195 -7.34 14.62 -7.46
C LYS A 195 -8.51 14.99 -6.58
N VAL A 196 -9.17 16.06 -6.95
CA VAL A 196 -10.45 16.48 -6.40
C VAL A 196 -11.44 16.61 -7.54
N LEU A 197 -12.59 15.99 -7.40
CA LEU A 197 -13.69 16.08 -8.36
C LEU A 197 -14.93 16.61 -7.65
N ILE A 198 -15.50 17.67 -8.19
CA ILE A 198 -16.76 18.23 -7.77
C ILE A 198 -17.77 17.92 -8.85
N THR A 199 -18.87 17.29 -8.50
CA THR A 199 -19.94 16.95 -9.44
C THR A 199 -21.30 17.10 -8.78
N THR A 200 -22.34 17.05 -9.57
CA THR A 200 -23.74 17.04 -9.12
C THR A 200 -24.36 15.72 -9.51
N THR A 201 -25.30 15.22 -8.70
CA THR A 201 -26.12 14.05 -9.00
C THR A 201 -27.59 14.43 -8.92
N ASP A 202 -28.45 13.65 -9.55
CA ASP A 202 -29.91 13.94 -9.58
C ASP A 202 -30.52 14.00 -8.17
N ASN A 203 -29.95 13.28 -7.21
CA ASN A 203 -30.42 13.21 -5.83
C ASN A 203 -29.60 14.05 -4.84
N GLU A 204 -28.41 14.51 -5.25
CA GLU A 204 -27.48 15.23 -4.39
C GLU A 204 -27.02 16.51 -5.07
N TYR A 205 -27.10 17.65 -4.37
CA TYR A 205 -26.75 18.96 -4.95
C TYR A 205 -25.29 19.06 -5.32
N PHE A 206 -24.41 18.59 -4.46
CA PHE A 206 -22.98 18.53 -4.69
C PHE A 206 -22.39 17.25 -4.13
N LEU A 207 -21.52 16.66 -4.90
CA LEU A 207 -20.74 15.49 -4.54
C LEU A 207 -19.27 15.82 -4.74
N ILE A 208 -18.50 15.78 -3.66
CA ILE A 208 -17.05 16.00 -3.69
C ILE A 208 -16.38 14.65 -3.54
N LYS A 209 -15.50 14.32 -4.48
CA LYS A 209 -14.68 13.11 -4.43
C LYS A 209 -13.22 13.54 -4.38
N ALA A 210 -12.49 13.20 -3.32
CA ALA A 210 -11.05 13.39 -3.22
C ALA A 210 -10.34 12.04 -3.32
N MET A 211 -9.34 11.98 -4.16
CA MET A 211 -8.45 10.82 -4.26
C MET A 211 -7.20 11.10 -3.45
N VAL A 212 -6.99 10.31 -2.42
CA VAL A 212 -5.82 10.42 -1.55
C VAL A 212 -4.89 9.26 -1.81
N ARG A 213 -3.62 9.57 -2.01
CA ARG A 213 -2.56 8.62 -2.29
C ARG A 213 -1.63 8.48 -1.09
N ASP A 214 -1.39 7.24 -0.70
CA ASP A 214 -0.40 6.88 0.31
C ASP A 214 0.61 5.89 -0.26
N MET A 215 1.85 5.97 0.18
CA MET A 215 2.90 5.05 -0.21
C MET A 215 3.20 4.11 0.95
N ARG A 216 3.01 2.81 0.73
CA ARG A 216 3.29 1.79 1.74
C ARG A 216 4.52 0.99 1.38
N VAL A 217 5.32 0.73 2.39
CA VAL A 217 6.45 -0.20 2.37
C VAL A 217 6.09 -1.43 3.19
N PRO A 218 6.71 -2.59 2.93
CA PRO A 218 6.47 -3.77 3.74
C PRO A 218 6.77 -3.54 5.22
N GLU A 219 5.87 -4.03 6.06
CA GLU A 219 5.95 -3.95 7.52
C GLU A 219 5.86 -5.36 8.14
N LEU A 220 6.17 -5.46 9.43
CA LEU A 220 5.97 -6.70 10.19
C LEU A 220 4.48 -7.09 10.16
N GLY A 221 4.21 -8.35 9.87
CA GLY A 221 2.85 -8.86 9.75
C GLY A 221 2.27 -8.82 8.34
N ASP A 222 2.89 -8.16 7.38
CA ASP A 222 2.47 -8.19 5.98
C ASP A 222 2.66 -9.58 5.37
N LYS A 223 1.81 -9.92 4.41
CA LYS A 223 1.81 -11.23 3.77
C LYS A 223 2.45 -11.18 2.40
N PHE A 224 3.42 -12.06 2.18
CA PHE A 224 4.01 -12.34 0.88
C PHE A 224 3.61 -13.73 0.41
N SER A 225 3.44 -13.90 -0.88
CA SER A 225 3.15 -15.21 -1.47
C SER A 225 3.92 -15.41 -2.76
N SER A 226 4.38 -16.63 -2.96
CA SER A 226 4.89 -17.07 -4.27
C SER A 226 3.74 -17.47 -5.20
N ARG A 227 4.05 -17.65 -6.49
CA ARG A 227 3.10 -18.16 -7.48
C ARG A 227 2.70 -19.63 -7.25
N HIS A 228 3.29 -20.29 -6.26
CA HIS A 228 3.00 -21.68 -5.86
C HIS A 228 2.13 -21.78 -4.60
N GLY A 229 1.51 -20.67 -4.18
CA GLY A 229 0.63 -20.67 -3.02
C GLY A 229 1.33 -20.74 -1.67
N GLN A 230 2.65 -20.61 -1.63
CA GLN A 230 3.43 -20.52 -0.38
C GLN A 230 3.37 -19.11 0.19
N LYS A 231 2.30 -18.82 0.90
CA LYS A 231 2.15 -17.56 1.64
C LYS A 231 3.04 -17.55 2.87
N GLY A 232 3.65 -16.42 3.17
CA GLY A 232 4.43 -16.19 4.38
C GLY A 232 4.12 -14.82 4.97
N VAL A 233 4.22 -14.72 6.28
CA VAL A 233 4.05 -13.47 7.02
C VAL A 233 5.44 -12.91 7.35
N VAL A 234 5.63 -11.60 7.22
CA VAL A 234 6.89 -10.96 7.60
C VAL A 234 7.07 -11.05 9.12
N GLY A 235 7.99 -11.89 9.55
CA GLY A 235 8.33 -12.11 10.96
C GLY A 235 9.47 -11.21 11.45
N LEU A 236 10.38 -10.85 10.55
CA LEU A 236 11.53 -10.00 10.87
C LEU A 236 11.93 -9.17 9.65
N ILE A 237 12.30 -7.91 9.89
CA ILE A 237 13.00 -7.05 8.92
C ILE A 237 14.35 -6.72 9.54
N THR A 238 15.43 -7.15 8.89
CA THR A 238 16.79 -6.99 9.40
C THR A 238 17.66 -6.20 8.44
N GLY A 239 18.67 -5.51 8.98
CA GLY A 239 19.63 -4.79 8.17
C GLY A 239 20.47 -5.73 7.31
N GLN A 240 20.99 -5.22 6.20
CA GLN A 240 21.79 -6.01 5.26
C GLN A 240 23.06 -6.58 5.90
N GLU A 241 23.62 -5.87 6.86
CA GLU A 241 24.81 -6.29 7.62
C GLU A 241 24.61 -7.59 8.41
N ASN A 242 23.38 -7.86 8.83
CA ASN A 242 23.01 -9.07 9.56
C ASN A 242 22.50 -10.20 8.65
N MET A 243 22.35 -9.94 7.36
CA MET A 243 21.90 -10.94 6.40
C MET A 243 23.05 -11.87 5.99
N PRO A 244 22.78 -13.14 5.72
CA PRO A 244 23.77 -14.04 5.13
C PRO A 244 24.08 -13.58 3.70
N PHE A 245 25.29 -13.86 3.23
CA PHE A 245 25.76 -13.48 1.90
C PHE A 245 26.54 -14.61 1.25
N THR A 246 26.55 -14.61 -0.08
CA THR A 246 27.29 -15.60 -0.86
C THR A 246 28.76 -15.18 -1.04
N ASN A 247 29.59 -16.11 -1.51
CA ASN A 247 31.00 -15.86 -1.87
C ASN A 247 31.17 -14.69 -2.87
N ALA A 248 30.17 -14.46 -3.74
CA ALA A 248 30.15 -13.35 -4.69
C ALA A 248 29.63 -12.02 -4.10
N GLY A 249 29.37 -11.96 -2.79
CA GLY A 249 28.85 -10.77 -2.12
C GLY A 249 27.35 -10.51 -2.37
N ILE A 250 26.59 -11.51 -2.82
CA ILE A 250 25.16 -11.39 -3.07
C ILE A 250 24.39 -11.62 -1.77
N TYR A 251 23.51 -10.69 -1.41
CA TYR A 251 22.62 -10.77 -0.28
C TYR A 251 21.20 -11.14 -0.74
N PRO A 252 20.48 -12.01 -0.02
CA PRO A 252 19.08 -12.28 -0.32
C PRO A 252 18.19 -11.09 0.03
N ASP A 253 17.11 -10.93 -0.72
CA ASP A 253 16.03 -10.00 -0.42
C ASP A 253 15.09 -10.59 0.65
N MET A 254 14.92 -11.90 0.60
CA MET A 254 14.01 -12.66 1.46
C MET A 254 14.62 -14.00 1.86
N ILE A 255 14.41 -14.38 3.13
CA ILE A 255 14.73 -15.71 3.63
C ILE A 255 13.43 -16.44 3.93
N MET A 256 13.33 -17.68 3.45
CA MET A 256 12.20 -18.58 3.68
C MET A 256 12.65 -19.84 4.39
N ASN A 257 11.80 -20.36 5.28
CA ASN A 257 12.09 -21.60 5.97
C ASN A 257 11.90 -22.81 5.03
N PRO A 258 12.85 -23.73 4.93
CA PRO A 258 12.74 -24.94 4.13
C PRO A 258 11.65 -25.91 4.58
N HIS A 259 11.25 -25.87 5.86
CA HIS A 259 10.21 -26.74 6.41
C HIS A 259 8.82 -26.53 5.79
N GLY A 260 8.58 -25.41 5.11
CA GLY A 260 7.35 -25.17 4.36
C GLY A 260 7.21 -25.98 3.07
N PHE A 261 8.28 -26.65 2.59
CA PHE A 261 8.25 -27.38 1.32
C PHE A 261 7.75 -28.82 1.44
N PRO A 262 8.19 -29.66 2.39
CA PRO A 262 7.81 -31.06 2.43
C PRO A 262 6.30 -31.28 2.60
N SER A 263 5.68 -30.57 3.54
CA SER A 263 4.26 -30.73 3.84
C SER A 263 3.34 -30.23 2.72
N ARG A 264 3.79 -29.27 1.94
CA ARG A 264 3.00 -28.65 0.85
C ARG A 264 3.27 -29.24 -0.52
N MET A 265 4.28 -30.11 -0.62
CA MET A 265 4.66 -30.77 -1.87
C MET A 265 4.88 -29.81 -3.04
N THR A 266 5.35 -28.58 -2.78
CA THR A 266 5.54 -27.54 -3.81
C THR A 266 6.88 -27.67 -4.52
N VAL A 267 7.09 -28.81 -5.19
CA VAL A 267 8.31 -29.07 -5.96
C VAL A 267 8.51 -28.04 -7.07
N GLY A 268 7.44 -27.60 -7.71
CA GLY A 268 7.49 -26.57 -8.74
C GLY A 268 8.15 -25.26 -8.29
N LYS A 269 8.04 -24.91 -7.01
CA LYS A 269 8.75 -23.73 -6.44
C LYS A 269 10.26 -23.92 -6.45
N MET A 270 10.74 -25.11 -6.12
CA MET A 270 12.19 -25.41 -6.17
C MET A 270 12.70 -25.38 -7.60
N MET A 271 11.93 -25.93 -8.54
CA MET A 271 12.26 -25.88 -9.97
C MET A 271 12.27 -24.43 -10.49
N GLU A 272 11.32 -23.61 -10.04
CA GLU A 272 11.30 -22.19 -10.38
C GLU A 272 12.56 -21.44 -9.89
N LEU A 273 13.00 -21.71 -8.66
CA LEU A 273 14.22 -21.13 -8.12
C LEU A 273 15.46 -21.53 -8.94
N LEU A 274 15.57 -22.81 -9.28
CA LEU A 274 16.68 -23.32 -10.11
C LEU A 274 16.65 -22.73 -11.52
N ALA A 275 15.52 -22.75 -12.17
CA ALA A 275 15.34 -22.22 -13.52
C ALA A 275 15.51 -20.69 -13.58
N GLY A 276 15.06 -19.98 -12.56
CA GLY A 276 15.27 -18.55 -12.44
C GLY A 276 16.76 -18.20 -12.31
N LYS A 277 17.50 -18.94 -11.50
CA LYS A 277 18.93 -18.76 -11.34
C LYS A 277 19.69 -19.09 -12.65
N ALA A 278 19.37 -20.21 -13.30
CA ALA A 278 19.96 -20.57 -14.58
C ALA A 278 19.67 -19.52 -15.68
N GLY A 279 18.43 -19.01 -15.73
CA GLY A 279 18.03 -17.99 -16.68
C GLY A 279 18.74 -16.64 -16.51
N LEU A 280 19.15 -16.30 -15.27
CA LEU A 280 19.95 -15.09 -15.03
C LEU A 280 21.34 -15.15 -15.69
N TYR A 281 21.96 -16.31 -15.66
CA TYR A 281 23.30 -16.52 -16.23
C TYR A 281 23.29 -16.78 -17.73
N ASP A 282 22.24 -17.43 -18.22
CA ASP A 282 22.02 -17.71 -19.65
C ASP A 282 21.49 -16.48 -20.42
N GLY A 283 20.87 -15.52 -19.69
CA GLY A 283 20.25 -14.34 -20.27
C GLY A 283 18.86 -14.60 -20.86
N GLU A 284 18.31 -15.80 -20.72
CA GLU A 284 17.03 -16.21 -21.26
C GLU A 284 16.02 -16.58 -20.17
N ARG A 285 14.75 -16.15 -20.36
CA ARG A 285 13.68 -16.58 -19.48
C ARG A 285 13.30 -18.02 -19.78
N LYS A 286 13.33 -18.87 -18.75
CA LYS A 286 13.02 -20.29 -18.87
C LYS A 286 11.52 -20.57 -18.94
N PHE A 287 11.16 -21.67 -19.59
CA PHE A 287 9.77 -22.12 -19.67
C PHE A 287 9.45 -23.13 -18.58
N GLY A 288 8.35 -22.89 -17.86
CA GLY A 288 7.81 -23.79 -16.84
C GLY A 288 6.51 -24.48 -17.27
N THR A 289 6.26 -24.65 -18.58
CA THR A 289 5.06 -25.31 -19.10
C THR A 289 5.13 -26.82 -18.81
N ILE A 290 4.01 -27.44 -18.40
CA ILE A 290 3.95 -28.80 -17.88
C ILE A 290 4.54 -29.81 -18.84
N PHE A 291 4.17 -29.77 -20.15
CA PHE A 291 4.60 -30.76 -21.16
C PHE A 291 5.66 -30.26 -22.14
N GLY A 292 6.22 -29.11 -21.92
CA GLY A 292 7.20 -28.50 -22.84
C GLY A 292 8.09 -27.49 -22.14
N GLY A 293 8.26 -27.64 -20.82
CA GLY A 293 9.15 -26.79 -20.02
C GLY A 293 10.62 -27.18 -20.18
N THR A 294 11.48 -26.32 -19.70
CA THR A 294 12.92 -26.57 -19.63
C THR A 294 13.19 -27.70 -18.62
N ASN A 295 14.04 -28.65 -19.00
CA ASN A 295 14.42 -29.74 -18.11
C ASN A 295 15.27 -29.24 -16.94
N VAL A 296 15.19 -29.94 -15.82
CA VAL A 296 16.01 -29.60 -14.63
C VAL A 296 17.49 -29.83 -14.92
N GLU A 297 17.82 -30.85 -15.69
CA GLU A 297 19.17 -31.20 -16.09
C GLU A 297 19.81 -30.08 -16.92
N ASP A 298 19.11 -29.53 -17.90
CA ASP A 298 19.59 -28.41 -18.73
C ASP A 298 19.90 -27.18 -17.87
N CYS A 299 19.03 -26.88 -16.89
CA CYS A 299 19.26 -25.78 -15.95
C CYS A 299 20.49 -26.04 -15.07
N ALA A 300 20.67 -27.26 -14.61
CA ALA A 300 21.80 -27.64 -13.79
C ALA A 300 23.13 -27.57 -14.56
N GLU A 301 23.15 -27.99 -15.83
CA GLU A 301 24.33 -27.86 -16.69
C GLU A 301 24.74 -26.39 -16.92
N ILE A 302 23.78 -25.51 -17.16
CA ILE A 302 24.03 -24.06 -17.26
C ILE A 302 24.70 -23.53 -15.97
N LEU A 303 24.23 -23.94 -14.81
CA LEU A 303 24.81 -23.51 -13.54
C LEU A 303 26.25 -24.01 -13.37
N VAL A 304 26.51 -25.26 -13.74
CA VAL A 304 27.87 -25.84 -13.69
C VAL A 304 28.83 -25.12 -14.63
N GLN A 305 28.39 -24.78 -15.85
CA GLN A 305 29.17 -24.00 -16.79
C GLN A 305 29.61 -22.63 -16.26
N HIS A 306 28.78 -22.04 -15.36
CA HIS A 306 29.05 -20.76 -14.71
C HIS A 306 29.71 -20.90 -13.34
N GLY A 307 30.17 -22.12 -12.97
CA GLY A 307 30.91 -22.36 -11.73
C GLY A 307 30.03 -22.52 -10.46
N PHE A 308 28.73 -22.76 -10.63
CA PHE A 308 27.82 -23.04 -9.53
C PHE A 308 27.63 -24.55 -9.30
N SER A 309 27.08 -24.88 -8.14
CA SER A 309 26.73 -26.25 -7.84
C SER A 309 25.61 -26.77 -8.75
N TYR A 310 25.72 -28.02 -9.20
CA TYR A 310 24.70 -28.71 -9.98
C TYR A 310 23.31 -28.69 -9.30
N CYS A 311 23.28 -28.78 -7.97
CA CYS A 311 22.05 -28.76 -7.19
C CYS A 311 21.46 -27.34 -7.01
N GLY A 312 22.10 -26.29 -7.49
CA GLY A 312 21.68 -24.89 -7.26
C GLY A 312 21.89 -24.39 -5.84
N LYS A 313 22.62 -25.15 -4.99
CA LYS A 313 22.95 -24.74 -3.62
C LYS A 313 24.21 -23.89 -3.61
N ASP A 314 24.19 -22.81 -2.84
CA ASP A 314 25.34 -21.97 -2.60
C ASP A 314 25.75 -22.02 -1.13
N VAL A 315 27.04 -21.88 -0.89
CA VAL A 315 27.54 -21.67 0.46
C VAL A 315 27.33 -20.21 0.82
N MET A 316 26.73 -19.97 1.97
CA MET A 316 26.50 -18.63 2.48
C MET A 316 27.27 -18.42 3.76
N TYR A 317 27.76 -17.20 3.94
CA TYR A 317 28.49 -16.76 5.13
C TYR A 317 27.52 -15.96 6.02
N SER A 318 27.67 -16.09 7.34
CA SER A 318 26.88 -15.31 8.29
C SER A 318 27.34 -13.85 8.31
N GLY A 319 26.40 -12.91 8.27
CA GLY A 319 26.69 -11.49 8.49
C GLY A 319 26.78 -11.11 9.98
N THR A 320 26.36 -12.00 10.90
CA THR A 320 26.38 -11.74 12.33
C THR A 320 27.68 -12.24 12.93
N TYR A 321 28.39 -11.37 13.65
CA TYR A 321 29.52 -11.76 14.47
C TYR A 321 29.03 -12.50 15.71
N ASP A 322 29.57 -13.66 15.94
CA ASP A 322 29.56 -14.30 17.24
C ASP A 322 30.39 -13.45 18.23
N LYS A 323 30.12 -13.53 19.54
CA LYS A 323 30.83 -12.79 20.57
C LYS A 323 32.34 -13.07 20.62
N ASN A 324 32.79 -14.09 19.90
CA ASN A 324 34.19 -14.48 19.75
C ASN A 324 34.86 -14.00 18.47
N GLY A 325 34.17 -13.18 17.65
CA GLY A 325 34.70 -12.63 16.39
C GLY A 325 34.84 -13.65 15.25
N LEU A 326 34.22 -14.81 15.37
CA LEU A 326 34.11 -15.79 14.29
C LEU A 326 32.82 -15.53 13.48
N CYS A 327 32.97 -15.37 12.17
CA CYS A 327 31.86 -15.30 11.23
C CYS A 327 31.24 -16.67 10.98
#